data_8af4b23e3aba229f4dd2435ba7c6e445
#
_entry.id   8af4b23e3aba229f4dd2435ba7c6e445
#
_cell.length_a   1.000
_cell.length_b   1.000
_cell.length_c   1.000
_cell.angle_alpha   90.00
_cell.angle_beta   90.00
_cell.angle_gamma   90.00
#
_symmetry.space_group_name_H-M   'P 1'
#
loop_
_entity.id
_entity.type
_entity.pdbx_description
1 polymer ?
#
loop_
_entity_poly.entity_id
_entity_poly.type
_entity_poly.pdbx_seq_one_letter_code
_entity_poly.pdbx_strand_id
1 'polypeptide(L)' 'MTPAQLKREIKRIDCGQNGLAERLGVSRAEVRQWLAGKGAVPEVVASDIRRMPKHAPAPPRHG' A
#
# COMPACT_ATOMS: atom_id res chain seq x y z
N MET A 1 -0.30 -2.25 -11.70
CA MET A 1 -1.47 -1.81 -10.91
C MET A 1 -1.79 -0.37 -11.24
N THR A 2 -3.05 -0.08 -11.53
CA THR A 2 -3.47 1.28 -11.84
C THR A 2 -3.73 2.05 -10.55
N PRO A 3 -3.75 3.39 -10.59
CA PRO A 3 -4.10 4.15 -9.40
C PRO A 3 -5.47 3.79 -8.83
N ALA A 4 -6.43 3.51 -9.70
CA ALA A 4 -7.76 3.10 -9.25
C ALA A 4 -7.71 1.76 -8.50
N GLN A 5 -6.93 0.83 -9.01
CA GLN A 5 -6.76 -0.46 -8.36
C GLN A 5 -6.08 -0.30 -7.02
N LEU A 6 -5.05 0.53 -6.95
CA LEU A 6 -4.35 0.78 -5.70
C LEU A 6 -5.29 1.38 -4.66
N LYS A 7 -6.09 2.35 -5.07
CA LYS A 7 -7.05 2.97 -4.17
C LYS A 7 -8.04 1.94 -3.62
N ARG A 8 -8.48 1.04 -4.49
CA ARG A 8 -9.40 -0.03 -4.12
C ARG A 8 -8.76 -0.99 -3.12
N GLU A 9 -7.49 -1.32 -3.34
CA GLU A 9 -6.77 -2.22 -2.43
C GLU A 9 -6.56 -1.58 -1.06
N ILE A 10 -6.27 -0.29 -1.02
CA ILE A 10 -6.12 0.41 0.25
C ILE A 10 -7.42 0.34 1.04
N LYS A 11 -8.55 0.51 0.37
CA LYS A 11 -9.85 0.40 1.01
C LYS A 11 -10.12 -1.02 1.48
N ARG A 12 -9.77 -2.00 0.66
CA ARG A 12 -9.98 -3.40 0.99
C ARG A 12 -9.17 -3.79 2.23
N ILE A 13 -7.92 -3.36 2.26
CA ILE A 13 -7.03 -3.70 3.38
C ILE A 13 -7.35 -2.86 4.62
N ASP A 14 -7.92 -1.69 4.39
CA ASP A 14 -8.32 -0.79 5.46
C ASP A 14 -7.13 -0.32 6.31
N CYS A 15 -6.02 -0.07 5.64
CA CYS A 15 -4.80 0.36 6.33
C CYS A 15 -4.46 1.83 6.12
N GLY A 16 -5.10 2.48 5.15
CA GLY A 16 -4.78 3.84 4.80
C GLY A 16 -3.45 3.97 4.09
N GLN A 17 -3.15 5.16 3.61
CA GLN A 17 -1.91 5.40 2.87
C GLN A 17 -0.68 5.24 3.76
N ASN A 18 -0.76 5.76 4.97
CA ASN A 18 0.36 5.68 5.90
C ASN A 18 0.64 4.24 6.31
N GLY A 19 -0.41 3.50 6.59
CA GLY A 19 -0.27 2.10 6.96
C GLY A 19 0.31 1.27 5.83
N LEU A 20 -0.12 1.56 4.60
CA LEU A 20 0.40 0.84 3.45
C LEU A 20 1.88 1.13 3.26
N ALA A 21 2.28 2.39 3.37
CA ALA A 21 3.68 2.77 3.23
C ALA A 21 4.55 2.05 4.27
N GLU A 22 4.08 1.97 5.49
CA GLU A 22 4.81 1.28 6.54
C GLU A 22 4.97 -0.20 6.25
N ARG A 23 3.90 -0.83 5.79
CA ARG A 23 3.94 -2.26 5.52
C ARG A 23 4.84 -2.61 4.35
N LEU A 24 4.90 -1.72 3.38
CA LEU A 24 5.73 -1.94 2.19
C LEU A 24 7.16 -1.48 2.39
N GLY A 25 7.42 -0.70 3.43
CA GLY A 25 8.75 -0.15 3.65
C GLY A 25 9.11 0.94 2.66
N VAL A 26 8.12 1.67 2.18
CA VAL A 26 8.33 2.78 1.25
C VAL A 26 7.86 4.07 1.90
N SER A 27 8.20 5.20 1.28
CA SER A 27 7.78 6.49 1.81
C SER A 27 6.32 6.76 1.46
N ARG A 28 5.69 7.60 2.28
CA ARG A 28 4.32 8.03 2.00
C ARG A 28 4.25 8.80 0.70
N ALA A 29 5.33 9.51 0.36
CA ALA A 29 5.38 10.24 -0.90
C ALA A 29 5.28 9.31 -2.09
N GLU A 30 5.91 8.15 -2.01
CA GLU A 30 5.82 7.18 -3.09
C GLU A 30 4.40 6.68 -3.27
N VAL A 31 3.73 6.32 -2.18
CA VAL A 31 2.35 5.86 -2.24
C VAL A 31 1.47 6.95 -2.84
N ARG A 32 1.70 8.17 -2.44
CA ARG A 32 0.93 9.30 -2.95
C ARG A 32 1.13 9.49 -4.46
N GLN A 33 2.36 9.34 -4.91
CA GLN A 33 2.65 9.44 -6.34
C GLN A 33 1.96 8.35 -7.14
N TRP A 34 1.96 7.15 -6.62
CA TRP A 34 1.26 6.03 -7.27
C TRP A 34 -0.23 6.33 -7.39
N LEU A 35 -0.83 6.86 -6.33
CA LEU A 35 -2.25 7.19 -6.34
C LEU A 35 -2.57 8.34 -7.28
N ALA A 36 -1.62 9.24 -7.47
CA ALA A 36 -1.80 10.36 -8.37
C ALA A 36 -1.50 10.00 -9.83
N GLY A 37 -1.05 8.77 -10.08
CA GLY A 37 -0.70 8.35 -11.42
C GLY A 37 0.61 8.87 -11.91
N LYS A 38 1.45 9.40 -11.01
CA LYS A 38 2.74 9.96 -11.39
C LYS A 38 3.86 8.95 -11.43
N GLY A 39 3.62 7.76 -10.94
CA GLY A 39 4.61 6.69 -10.98
C GLY A 39 3.89 5.37 -10.99
N ALA A 40 4.52 4.37 -11.61
CA ALA A 40 3.94 3.04 -11.67
C ALA A 40 4.29 2.27 -10.39
N VAL A 41 3.32 1.51 -9.90
CA VAL A 41 3.58 0.63 -8.77
C VAL A 41 4.45 -0.52 -9.27
N PRO A 42 5.63 -0.75 -8.67
CA PRO A 42 6.46 -1.89 -9.07
C PRO A 42 5.69 -3.20 -8.92
N GLU A 43 5.99 -4.13 -9.80
CA GLU A 43 5.26 -5.40 -9.81
C GLU A 43 5.40 -6.17 -8.51
N VAL A 44 6.58 -6.14 -7.93
CA VAL A 44 6.83 -6.79 -6.63
C VAL A 44 5.92 -6.19 -5.56
N VAL A 45 5.81 -4.88 -5.58
CA VAL A 45 4.97 -4.17 -4.61
C VAL A 45 3.49 -4.47 -4.85
N ALA A 46 3.08 -4.47 -6.11
CA ALA A 46 1.69 -4.80 -6.44
C ALA A 46 1.33 -6.21 -5.98
N SER A 47 2.25 -7.14 -6.15
CA SER A 47 2.05 -8.50 -5.71
C SER A 47 1.89 -8.58 -4.18
N ASP A 48 2.73 -7.84 -3.46
CA ASP A 48 2.64 -7.79 -2.01
C ASP A 48 1.30 -7.21 -1.55
N ILE A 49 0.86 -6.14 -2.22
CA ILE A 49 -0.40 -5.51 -1.88
C ILE A 49 -1.57 -6.49 -2.07
N ARG A 50 -1.55 -7.25 -3.15
CA ARG A 50 -2.62 -8.21 -3.44
C ARG A 50 -2.70 -9.32 -2.41
N ARG A 51 -1.58 -9.63 -1.78
CA ARG A 51 -1.54 -10.67 -0.76
C ARG A 51 -1.93 -10.19 0.62
N MET A 52 -2.00 -8.89 0.82
CA MET A 52 -2.32 -8.36 2.15
C MET A 52 -3.77 -8.66 2.49
N PRO A 53 -4.03 -9.27 3.65
CA PRO A 53 -5.41 -9.50 4.08
C PRO A 53 -6.01 -8.20 4.60
N LYS A 54 -7.32 -8.16 4.62
CA LYS A 54 -8.02 -7.05 5.24
C LYS A 54 -7.61 -6.97 6.70
N HIS A 55 -7.38 -5.75 7.18
CA HIS A 55 -6.93 -5.53 8.56
C HIS A 55 -5.65 -6.29 8.85
N ALA A 56 -4.72 -6.27 7.90
CA ALA A 56 -3.43 -6.88 8.14
C ALA A 56 -2.88 -6.33 9.44
N PRO A 57 -2.45 -7.20 10.37
CA PRO A 57 -1.96 -6.72 11.65
C PRO A 57 -0.74 -5.85 11.42
N ALA A 58 -0.71 -4.73 12.13
CA ALA A 58 0.46 -3.89 12.09
C ALA A 58 1.62 -4.70 12.65
N PRO A 59 2.81 -4.56 12.08
CA PRO A 59 3.96 -5.21 12.68
C PRO A 59 4.14 -4.71 14.09
N PRO A 60 4.57 -5.55 15.01
CA PRO A 60 4.80 -5.10 16.37
C PRO A 60 5.84 -4.01 16.37
N ARG A 61 5.45 -2.85 16.88
CA ARG A 61 6.32 -1.73 16.86
C ARG A 61 6.95 -1.48 18.16
N HIS A 62 6.48 -2.09 19.12
CA HIS A 62 7.04 -1.89 20.40
C HIS A 62 6.99 -3.21 21.04
N GLY A 63 7.78 -3.34 21.83
CA GLY A 63 7.74 -4.61 22.46
C GLY A 63 6.34 -4.88 22.89
#